data_beb5d54b72c82b4a98a4c99bbca9c929
#
_entry.id   beb5d54b72c82b4a98a4c99bbca9c929
#
_cell.length_a   1.000
_cell.length_b   1.000
_cell.length_c   1.000
_cell.angle_alpha   90.00
_cell.angle_beta   90.00
_cell.angle_gamma   90.00
#
_symmetry.space_group_name_H-M   'P 1'
#
loop_
_entity.id
_entity.type
_entity.pdbx_description
1 polymer ?
#
loop_
_entity_poly.entity_id
_entity_poly.type
_entity_poly.pdbx_seq_one_letter_code
_entity_poly.pdbx_strand_id
1 'polypeptide(L)'
;MASFYAMSDQWKCLKPEARALLTQRNYSAGSLAERLATSGVEAGELIAAGREKLADAWIPGVELFGRRIFPQRHRGFFGEFARQDNGLLGAIGLWPKQWATARMFAGTAKGFHIHPPHLPEGSTPEAWFRKLFIEEPENYALRPYPREQWDAMFFVQGNVEMLLADERAGLPRRTMRFIVEGDDRRGPNNAGVVIPPGVAHALRVEGSTDAIMVYGTSTQFDPAFEGRIADDVERAPLPPEWERYLSSAK
;
A
#
# COMPACT_ATOMS: atom_id res chain seq x y z
N MET A 1 15.72 23.40 -6.88
CA MET A 1 14.34 23.22 -6.41
C MET A 1 14.40 22.51 -5.08
N ALA A 2 14.03 23.17 -3.98
CA ALA A 2 13.94 22.53 -2.67
C ALA A 2 12.87 21.42 -2.74
N SER A 3 13.12 20.31 -2.09
CA SER A 3 12.22 19.16 -2.04
C SER A 3 10.85 19.62 -1.54
N PHE A 4 9.81 19.46 -2.36
CA PHE A 4 8.42 19.78 -2.02
C PHE A 4 7.96 19.10 -0.72
N TYR A 5 8.55 17.95 -0.39
CA TYR A 5 8.19 17.12 0.75
C TYR A 5 8.66 17.66 2.12
N ALA A 6 9.69 18.50 2.15
CA ALA A 6 10.23 19.04 3.41
C ALA A 6 9.40 20.18 4.02
N MET A 7 8.41 20.71 3.29
CA MET A 7 7.72 21.95 3.66
C MET A 7 6.33 21.75 4.28
N SER A 8 5.73 20.57 4.19
CA SER A 8 4.42 20.31 4.79
C SER A 8 4.55 19.81 6.23
N ASP A 9 3.82 20.42 7.17
CA ASP A 9 3.78 19.96 8.57
C ASP A 9 3.33 18.50 8.71
N GLN A 10 2.58 18.01 7.75
CA GLN A 10 2.10 16.62 7.73
C GLN A 10 3.22 15.58 7.59
N TRP A 11 4.32 15.93 6.93
CA TRP A 11 5.50 15.05 6.85
C TRP A 11 6.23 14.92 8.18
N LYS A 12 6.02 15.84 9.13
CA LYS A 12 6.55 15.73 10.50
C LYS A 12 5.91 14.58 11.29
N CYS A 13 4.79 14.05 10.80
CA CYS A 13 4.14 12.87 11.37
C CYS A 13 4.89 11.56 11.13
N LEU A 14 5.92 11.58 10.29
CA LEU A 14 6.76 10.41 10.03
C LEU A 14 7.99 10.39 10.92
N LYS A 15 8.55 9.20 11.12
CA LYS A 15 9.84 9.01 11.80
C LYS A 15 10.95 9.82 11.14
N PRO A 16 11.93 10.34 11.92
CA PRO A 16 13.01 11.16 11.37
C PRO A 16 13.78 10.48 10.23
N GLU A 17 14.00 9.18 10.32
CA GLU A 17 14.71 8.39 9.32
C GLU A 17 13.96 8.34 7.99
N ALA A 18 12.63 8.12 8.04
CA ALA A 18 11.78 8.14 6.85
C ALA A 18 11.75 9.52 6.20
N ARG A 19 11.67 10.60 7.01
CA ARG A 19 11.74 11.98 6.50
C ARG A 19 13.07 12.30 5.83
N ALA A 20 14.16 11.81 6.39
CA ALA A 20 15.48 11.98 5.79
C ALA A 20 15.57 11.33 4.41
N LEU A 21 15.00 10.14 4.23
CA LEU A 21 14.97 9.44 2.95
C LEU A 21 14.11 10.16 1.90
N LEU A 22 13.00 10.79 2.29
CA LEU A 22 12.17 11.58 1.39
C LEU A 22 12.90 12.76 0.75
N THR A 23 13.92 13.28 1.42
CA THR A 23 14.73 14.41 0.92
C THR A 23 15.90 13.96 0.05
N GLN A 24 16.27 12.69 0.10
CA GLN A 24 17.37 12.12 -0.67
C GLN A 24 16.86 11.69 -2.05
N ARG A 25 17.31 12.37 -3.11
CA ARG A 25 16.99 11.99 -4.49
C ARG A 25 17.92 10.92 -5.07
N ASN A 26 18.91 10.48 -4.31
CA ASN A 26 19.87 9.46 -4.73
C ASN A 26 19.35 8.08 -4.34
N TYR A 27 18.47 7.57 -5.13
CA TYR A 27 17.95 6.23 -5.04
C TYR A 27 18.96 5.26 -5.70
N SER A 28 19.39 4.25 -4.97
CA SER A 28 20.18 3.17 -5.56
C SER A 28 19.27 2.00 -5.91
N ALA A 29 19.22 1.62 -7.18
CA ALA A 29 18.35 0.54 -7.67
C ALA A 29 18.55 -0.81 -6.95
N GLY A 30 19.68 -0.99 -6.25
CA GLY A 30 19.94 -2.18 -5.44
C GLY A 30 19.17 -2.24 -4.13
N SER A 31 18.86 -1.10 -3.51
CA SER A 31 18.35 -1.11 -2.13
C SER A 31 16.95 -1.69 -1.99
N LEU A 32 16.04 -1.43 -2.92
CA LEU A 32 14.70 -2.01 -2.89
C LEU A 32 14.72 -3.49 -3.23
N ALA A 33 15.48 -3.88 -4.27
CA ALA A 33 15.64 -5.28 -4.65
C ALA A 33 16.25 -6.11 -3.51
N GLU A 34 17.26 -5.59 -2.80
CA GLU A 34 17.86 -6.24 -1.63
C GLU A 34 16.86 -6.41 -0.48
N ARG A 35 16.08 -5.36 -0.19
CA ARG A 35 15.04 -5.39 0.86
C ARG A 35 13.93 -6.38 0.55
N LEU A 36 13.66 -6.64 -0.73
CA LEU A 36 12.68 -7.60 -1.20
C LEU A 36 13.31 -8.97 -1.57
N ALA A 37 14.59 -9.21 -1.25
CA ALA A 37 15.31 -10.41 -1.67
C ALA A 37 14.87 -11.69 -0.94
N THR A 38 14.29 -11.57 0.26
CA THR A 38 13.78 -12.73 1.02
C THR A 38 12.27 -12.79 0.87
N SER A 39 11.72 -13.98 0.65
CA SER A 39 10.28 -14.18 0.47
C SER A 39 9.49 -13.85 1.73
N GLY A 40 8.32 -13.24 1.55
CA GLY A 40 7.33 -13.04 2.59
C GLY A 40 6.54 -14.31 2.91
N VAL A 41 5.70 -14.24 3.91
CA VAL A 41 4.70 -15.28 4.20
C VAL A 41 3.51 -15.14 3.25
N GLU A 42 2.73 -16.19 3.09
CA GLU A 42 1.53 -16.15 2.29
C GLU A 42 0.43 -15.30 2.95
N ALA A 43 -0.26 -14.45 2.18
CA ALA A 43 -1.34 -13.60 2.71
C ALA A 43 -2.45 -14.42 3.39
N GLY A 44 -2.76 -15.59 2.86
CA GLY A 44 -3.73 -16.52 3.45
C GLY A 44 -3.34 -17.00 4.84
N GLU A 45 -2.06 -17.18 5.13
CA GLU A 45 -1.57 -17.55 6.45
C GLU A 45 -1.79 -16.41 7.46
N LEU A 46 -1.51 -15.15 7.05
CA LEU A 46 -1.75 -13.99 7.89
C LEU A 46 -3.23 -13.80 8.20
N ILE A 47 -4.10 -13.96 7.18
CA ILE A 47 -5.55 -13.86 7.32
C ILE A 47 -6.07 -14.95 8.28
N ALA A 48 -5.59 -16.18 8.11
CA ALA A 48 -6.00 -17.33 8.96
C ALA A 48 -5.49 -17.22 10.40
N ALA A 49 -4.29 -16.69 10.59
CA ALA A 49 -3.73 -16.45 11.93
C ALA A 49 -4.52 -15.37 12.69
N GLY A 50 -4.93 -14.32 11.96
CA GLY A 50 -5.65 -13.18 12.52
C GLY A 50 -4.75 -12.21 13.29
N ARG A 51 -5.22 -10.97 13.44
CA ARG A 51 -4.45 -9.88 14.06
C ARG A 51 -4.12 -10.12 15.52
N GLU A 52 -5.02 -10.75 16.29
CA GLU A 52 -4.81 -10.97 17.73
C GLU A 52 -3.58 -11.81 18.00
N LYS A 53 -3.35 -12.85 17.18
CA LYS A 53 -2.18 -13.72 17.31
C LYS A 53 -0.88 -13.06 16.82
N LEU A 54 -0.99 -12.07 15.94
CA LEU A 54 0.13 -11.37 15.31
C LEU A 54 0.25 -9.92 15.79
N ALA A 55 -0.29 -9.58 16.95
CA ALA A 55 -0.41 -8.21 17.44
C ALA A 55 0.92 -7.44 17.44
N ASP A 56 2.04 -8.10 17.74
CA ASP A 56 3.36 -7.47 17.77
C ASP A 56 3.97 -7.24 16.38
N ALA A 57 3.55 -8.01 15.39
CA ALA A 57 4.00 -7.91 13.99
C ALA A 57 3.02 -7.15 13.10
N TRP A 58 1.74 -7.09 13.47
CA TRP A 58 0.70 -6.44 12.66
C TRP A 58 0.79 -4.92 12.74
N ILE A 59 0.82 -4.26 11.59
CA ILE A 59 0.78 -2.80 11.51
C ILE A 59 -0.65 -2.32 11.76
N PRO A 60 -0.90 -1.49 12.79
CA PRO A 60 -2.25 -0.98 13.07
C PRO A 60 -2.86 -0.23 11.88
N GLY A 61 -4.10 -0.55 11.56
CA GLY A 61 -4.82 0.03 10.43
C GLY A 61 -4.61 -0.68 9.09
N VAL A 62 -3.65 -1.59 8.98
CA VAL A 62 -3.53 -2.47 7.81
C VAL A 62 -4.63 -3.53 7.86
N GLU A 63 -5.35 -3.69 6.75
CA GLU A 63 -6.37 -4.71 6.58
C GLU A 63 -5.97 -5.68 5.49
N LEU A 64 -6.04 -6.97 5.81
CA LEU A 64 -5.97 -8.06 4.84
C LEU A 64 -7.29 -8.84 4.87
N PHE A 65 -7.88 -9.06 3.72
CA PHE A 65 -9.15 -9.79 3.62
C PHE A 65 -9.22 -10.62 2.35
N GLY A 66 -9.79 -11.83 2.49
CA GLY A 66 -9.97 -12.72 1.35
C GLY A 66 -10.93 -12.13 0.31
N ARG A 67 -10.59 -12.30 -0.96
CA ARG A 67 -11.40 -11.86 -2.08
C ARG A 67 -12.57 -12.83 -2.32
N ARG A 68 -13.68 -12.29 -2.79
CA ARG A 68 -14.85 -13.07 -3.21
C ARG A 68 -14.79 -13.31 -4.70
N ILE A 69 -14.30 -14.50 -5.09
CA ILE A 69 -14.18 -14.92 -6.49
C ILE A 69 -15.17 -16.04 -6.76
N PHE A 70 -16.10 -15.82 -7.68
CA PHE A 70 -17.17 -16.74 -8.02
C PHE A 70 -16.93 -17.34 -9.41
N PRO A 71 -16.70 -18.66 -9.51
CA PRO A 71 -16.59 -19.34 -10.80
C PRO A 71 -17.87 -19.23 -11.61
N GLN A 72 -17.73 -18.95 -12.90
CA GLN A 72 -18.86 -18.87 -13.84
C GLN A 72 -18.81 -19.95 -14.93
N ARG A 73 -18.67 -21.21 -14.51
CA ARG A 73 -18.57 -22.36 -15.43
C ARG A 73 -17.47 -22.11 -16.48
N HIS A 74 -17.82 -22.22 -17.78
CA HIS A 74 -16.89 -22.03 -18.90
C HIS A 74 -16.66 -20.57 -19.30
N ARG A 75 -17.32 -19.61 -18.64
CA ARG A 75 -17.19 -18.17 -18.95
C ARG A 75 -16.12 -17.44 -18.14
N GLY A 76 -15.47 -18.12 -17.20
CA GLY A 76 -14.46 -17.54 -16.33
C GLY A 76 -14.93 -17.38 -14.90
N PHE A 77 -14.78 -16.21 -14.32
CA PHE A 77 -15.17 -15.90 -12.94
C PHE A 77 -15.68 -14.45 -12.80
N PHE A 78 -16.35 -14.20 -11.70
CA PHE A 78 -16.71 -12.88 -11.23
C PHE A 78 -15.99 -12.61 -9.92
N GLY A 79 -15.31 -11.45 -9.80
CA GLY A 79 -14.60 -11.03 -8.60
C GLY A 79 -15.13 -9.71 -8.07
N GLU A 80 -15.39 -9.64 -6.75
CA GLU A 80 -15.76 -8.41 -6.09
C GLU A 80 -14.51 -7.72 -5.51
N PHE A 81 -14.36 -6.42 -5.76
CA PHE A 81 -13.32 -5.61 -5.11
C PHE A 81 -13.82 -5.07 -3.77
N ALA A 82 -14.93 -4.37 -3.77
CA ALA A 82 -15.46 -3.71 -2.59
C ALA A 82 -16.98 -3.53 -2.67
N ARG A 83 -17.59 -3.39 -1.49
CA ARG A 83 -19.00 -3.02 -1.33
C ARG A 83 -19.07 -1.83 -0.38
N GLN A 84 -19.87 -0.84 -0.71
CA GLN A 84 -20.04 0.34 0.12
C GLN A 84 -20.83 0.04 1.39
N ASP A 85 -21.92 -0.71 1.26
CA ASP A 85 -22.90 -0.87 2.34
C ASP A 85 -22.51 -1.96 3.35
N ASN A 86 -21.93 -3.06 2.89
CA ASN A 86 -21.67 -4.25 3.71
C ASN A 86 -20.30 -4.90 3.48
N GLY A 87 -19.36 -4.16 2.92
CA GLY A 87 -17.98 -4.58 2.73
C GLY A 87 -17.04 -3.92 3.72
N LEU A 88 -15.80 -4.42 3.79
CA LEU A 88 -14.80 -3.87 4.70
C LEU A 88 -14.58 -2.37 4.49
N LEU A 89 -14.44 -1.90 3.25
CA LEU A 89 -14.20 -0.49 2.97
C LEU A 89 -15.35 0.40 3.46
N GLY A 90 -16.59 -0.05 3.31
CA GLY A 90 -17.76 0.64 3.88
C GLY A 90 -17.76 0.62 5.39
N ALA A 91 -17.43 -0.52 6.02
CA ALA A 91 -17.41 -0.69 7.46
C ALA A 91 -16.37 0.21 8.15
N ILE A 92 -15.21 0.45 7.53
CA ILE A 92 -14.19 1.36 8.04
C ILE A 92 -14.36 2.81 7.55
N GLY A 93 -15.46 3.12 6.86
CA GLY A 93 -15.72 4.47 6.34
C GLY A 93 -14.82 4.90 5.17
N LEU A 94 -14.12 3.96 4.57
CA LEU A 94 -13.18 4.21 3.49
C LEU A 94 -13.82 3.87 2.13
N TRP A 95 -14.52 4.83 1.54
CA TRP A 95 -14.97 4.67 0.16
C TRP A 95 -14.08 5.47 -0.79
N PRO A 96 -13.41 4.81 -1.76
CA PRO A 96 -12.45 5.47 -2.63
C PRO A 96 -13.06 6.61 -3.44
N LYS A 97 -12.35 7.73 -3.50
CA LYS A 97 -12.67 8.87 -4.38
C LYS A 97 -12.03 8.74 -5.76
N GLN A 98 -11.01 7.90 -5.86
CA GLN A 98 -10.33 7.61 -7.11
C GLN A 98 -10.10 6.10 -7.21
N TRP A 99 -10.36 5.56 -8.40
CA TRP A 99 -9.99 4.20 -8.78
C TRP A 99 -9.02 4.25 -9.94
N ALA A 100 -8.02 3.42 -9.89
CA ALA A 100 -7.02 3.31 -10.95
C ALA A 100 -6.57 1.87 -11.14
N THR A 101 -5.93 1.60 -12.27
CA THR A 101 -5.29 0.33 -12.56
C THR A 101 -3.82 0.54 -12.89
N ALA A 102 -2.99 -0.43 -12.53
CA ALA A 102 -1.59 -0.47 -12.92
C ALA A 102 -1.22 -1.87 -13.39
N ARG A 103 -0.46 -1.94 -14.49
CA ARG A 103 0.25 -3.13 -14.92
C ARG A 103 1.69 -3.01 -14.48
N MET A 104 2.20 -4.00 -13.80
CA MET A 104 3.59 -4.11 -13.38
C MET A 104 4.20 -5.31 -14.07
N PHE A 105 5.38 -5.12 -14.67
CA PHE A 105 6.05 -6.17 -15.43
C PHE A 105 6.68 -7.22 -14.51
N ALA A 106 6.72 -8.44 -14.97
CA ALA A 106 7.37 -9.54 -14.27
C ALA A 106 8.80 -9.17 -13.86
N GLY A 107 9.17 -9.50 -12.63
CA GLY A 107 10.50 -9.24 -12.07
C GLY A 107 10.78 -7.78 -11.72
N THR A 108 9.81 -6.87 -11.84
CA THR A 108 9.98 -5.47 -11.43
C THR A 108 9.52 -5.24 -9.99
N ALA A 109 10.05 -4.20 -9.38
CA ALA A 109 9.63 -3.72 -8.06
C ALA A 109 9.28 -2.24 -8.10
N LYS A 110 8.31 -1.83 -7.28
CA LYS A 110 7.79 -0.46 -7.17
C LYS A 110 7.66 -0.06 -5.70
N GLY A 111 8.05 1.13 -5.35
CA GLY A 111 7.95 1.71 -3.99
C GLY A 111 9.33 2.14 -3.46
N PHE A 112 9.51 2.47 -2.20
CA PHE A 112 8.43 2.60 -1.21
C PHE A 112 7.65 3.90 -1.42
N HIS A 113 6.35 3.78 -1.67
CA HIS A 113 5.44 4.91 -1.61
C HIS A 113 4.98 5.12 -0.18
N ILE A 114 4.64 6.35 0.17
CA ILE A 114 4.12 6.70 1.48
C ILE A 114 3.26 7.96 1.35
N HIS A 115 2.17 7.99 2.09
CA HIS A 115 1.30 9.15 2.17
C HIS A 115 1.32 9.69 3.60
N PRO A 116 1.45 11.02 3.81
CA PRO A 116 1.53 11.56 5.15
C PRO A 116 0.20 11.42 5.88
N PRO A 117 0.20 11.01 7.15
CA PRO A 117 -1.00 11.05 7.98
C PRO A 117 -1.35 12.49 8.34
N HIS A 118 -2.63 12.73 8.59
CA HIS A 118 -3.09 14.02 9.10
C HIS A 118 -2.78 14.17 10.58
N LEU A 119 -2.21 15.31 10.94
CA LEU A 119 -2.02 15.72 12.32
C LEU A 119 -3.01 16.83 12.66
N PRO A 120 -3.89 16.65 13.65
CA PRO A 120 -4.74 17.73 14.13
C PRO A 120 -3.94 18.89 14.70
N GLU A 121 -4.44 20.10 14.51
CA GLU A 121 -3.82 21.31 15.06
C GLU A 121 -3.63 21.21 16.58
N GLY A 122 -2.48 21.61 17.06
CA GLY A 122 -2.13 21.57 18.48
C GLY A 122 -1.73 20.18 19.01
N SER A 123 -1.73 19.14 18.17
CA SER A 123 -1.29 17.79 18.56
C SER A 123 0.17 17.56 18.20
N THR A 124 0.86 16.73 19.00
CA THR A 124 2.14 16.15 18.57
C THR A 124 1.89 14.81 17.88
N PRO A 125 2.72 14.42 16.88
CA PRO A 125 2.56 13.13 16.20
C PRO A 125 2.55 11.95 17.17
N GLU A 126 3.46 11.94 18.11
CA GLU A 126 3.61 10.85 19.08
C GLU A 126 2.37 10.68 19.97
N ALA A 127 1.86 11.78 20.51
CA ALA A 127 0.64 11.75 21.34
C ALA A 127 -0.59 11.35 20.52
N TRP A 128 -0.70 11.88 19.29
CA TRP A 128 -1.82 11.60 18.40
C TRP A 128 -1.88 10.12 17.97
N PHE A 129 -0.77 9.58 17.51
CA PHE A 129 -0.74 8.18 17.07
C PHE A 129 -0.84 7.19 18.23
N ARG A 130 -0.25 7.52 19.38
CA ARG A 130 -0.43 6.72 20.58
C ARG A 130 -1.89 6.63 20.98
N LYS A 131 -2.59 7.77 20.98
CA LYS A 131 -4.03 7.80 21.26
C LYS A 131 -4.81 6.92 20.29
N LEU A 132 -4.59 7.09 18.96
CA LEU A 132 -5.34 6.39 17.93
C LEU A 132 -5.09 4.88 17.86
N PHE A 133 -3.87 4.45 18.12
CA PHE A 133 -3.47 3.07 17.83
C PHE A 133 -3.17 2.22 19.07
N ILE A 134 -3.04 2.85 20.24
CA ILE A 134 -2.70 2.17 21.50
C ILE A 134 -3.79 2.35 22.55
N GLU A 135 -4.27 3.58 22.72
CA GLU A 135 -5.22 3.92 23.80
C GLU A 135 -6.69 3.75 23.36
N GLU A 136 -7.01 4.13 22.13
CA GLU A 136 -8.38 4.14 21.59
C GLU A 136 -8.42 3.55 20.15
N PRO A 137 -7.95 2.31 19.93
CA PRO A 137 -7.81 1.76 18.57
C PRO A 137 -9.15 1.61 17.82
N GLU A 138 -10.27 1.47 18.54
CA GLU A 138 -11.62 1.42 17.97
C GLU A 138 -12.05 2.73 17.31
N ASN A 139 -11.58 3.87 17.82
CA ASN A 139 -11.94 5.18 17.28
C ASN A 139 -11.28 5.46 15.93
N TYR A 140 -10.21 4.75 15.62
CA TYR A 140 -9.52 4.93 14.34
C TYR A 140 -10.35 4.41 13.15
N ALA A 141 -11.04 3.31 13.31
CA ALA A 141 -11.91 2.74 12.30
C ALA A 141 -13.17 3.59 12.02
N LEU A 142 -13.59 4.40 12.99
CA LEU A 142 -14.78 5.25 12.89
C LEU A 142 -14.46 6.67 12.38
N ARG A 143 -13.20 6.99 12.19
CA ARG A 143 -12.75 8.31 11.81
C ARG A 143 -13.02 8.60 10.33
N PRO A 144 -13.66 9.72 9.98
CA PRO A 144 -13.72 10.16 8.59
C PRO A 144 -12.32 10.57 8.12
N TYR A 145 -11.92 10.12 6.94
CA TYR A 145 -10.60 10.37 6.33
C TYR A 145 -10.66 11.36 5.15
N PRO A 146 -11.08 12.62 5.35
CA PRO A 146 -11.31 13.52 4.23
C PRO A 146 -10.03 14.07 3.61
N ARG A 147 -8.89 13.96 4.28
CA ARG A 147 -7.62 14.61 3.90
C ARG A 147 -6.40 13.69 3.88
N GLU A 148 -6.55 12.45 4.28
CA GLU A 148 -5.48 11.46 4.31
C GLU A 148 -5.68 10.45 3.19
N GLN A 149 -4.63 10.07 2.51
CA GLN A 149 -4.71 9.03 1.51
C GLN A 149 -4.53 7.66 2.14
N TRP A 150 -5.57 6.86 2.03
CA TRP A 150 -5.57 5.42 2.22
C TRP A 150 -5.60 4.73 0.87
N ASP A 151 -4.89 3.64 0.77
CA ASP A 151 -4.90 2.82 -0.42
C ASP A 151 -5.62 1.50 -0.16
N ALA A 152 -6.48 1.11 -1.09
CA ALA A 152 -7.09 -0.22 -1.13
C ALA A 152 -6.63 -0.91 -2.42
N MET A 153 -5.83 -1.97 -2.30
CA MET A 153 -5.19 -2.64 -3.43
C MET A 153 -5.77 -4.03 -3.65
N PHE A 154 -5.99 -4.36 -4.91
CA PHE A 154 -6.53 -5.64 -5.36
C PHE A 154 -5.75 -6.10 -6.59
N PHE A 155 -5.35 -7.36 -6.60
CA PHE A 155 -4.63 -7.93 -7.74
C PHE A 155 -5.58 -8.81 -8.54
N VAL A 156 -5.70 -8.54 -9.84
CA VAL A 156 -6.54 -9.32 -10.75
C VAL A 156 -5.74 -10.35 -11.51
N GLN A 157 -4.44 -10.16 -11.59
CA GLN A 157 -3.50 -11.08 -12.24
C GLN A 157 -2.13 -11.03 -11.58
N GLY A 158 -1.43 -12.16 -11.62
CA GLY A 158 -0.04 -12.31 -11.21
C GLY A 158 0.14 -12.63 -9.75
N ASN A 159 1.39 -12.59 -9.31
CA ASN A 159 1.83 -12.86 -7.95
C ASN A 159 2.70 -11.71 -7.47
N VAL A 160 2.36 -11.12 -6.34
CA VAL A 160 3.00 -9.90 -5.86
C VAL A 160 3.41 -10.07 -4.41
N GLU A 161 4.68 -9.88 -4.14
CA GLU A 161 5.17 -9.70 -2.79
C GLU A 161 4.98 -8.23 -2.38
N MET A 162 4.40 -8.04 -1.21
CA MET A 162 4.22 -6.74 -0.59
C MET A 162 5.11 -6.61 0.64
N LEU A 163 5.74 -5.45 0.80
CA LEU A 163 6.46 -5.06 2.00
C LEU A 163 5.87 -3.75 2.53
N LEU A 164 5.35 -3.80 3.74
CA LEU A 164 4.80 -2.65 4.46
C LEU A 164 5.70 -2.31 5.63
N ALA A 165 5.91 -1.01 5.90
CA ALA A 165 6.67 -0.53 7.04
C ALA A 165 5.95 0.65 7.72
N ASP A 166 5.76 0.55 9.04
CA ASP A 166 5.15 1.62 9.83
C ASP A 166 6.17 2.75 10.11
N GLU A 167 5.99 3.86 9.42
CA GLU A 167 6.87 5.03 9.54
C GLU A 167 6.22 6.17 10.36
N ARG A 168 5.10 5.91 11.04
CA ARG A 168 4.44 6.91 11.89
C ARG A 168 5.26 7.18 13.14
N ALA A 169 5.48 8.46 13.43
CA ALA A 169 6.23 8.89 14.61
C ALA A 169 5.56 8.40 15.92
N GLY A 170 6.36 8.04 16.91
CA GLY A 170 5.85 7.59 18.22
C GLY A 170 5.32 6.16 18.26
N LEU A 171 5.20 5.46 17.12
CA LEU A 171 4.83 4.05 17.08
C LEU A 171 6.07 3.15 16.89
N PRO A 172 6.04 1.91 17.39
CA PRO A 172 7.06 0.92 17.07
C PRO A 172 7.14 0.74 15.54
N ARG A 173 8.36 0.59 15.01
CA ARG A 173 8.54 0.26 13.61
C ARG A 173 8.22 -1.21 13.38
N ARG A 174 7.04 -1.48 12.87
CA ARG A 174 6.62 -2.82 12.46
C ARG A 174 6.75 -2.96 10.96
N THR A 175 7.03 -4.17 10.52
CA THR A 175 7.06 -4.51 9.09
C THR A 175 6.18 -5.71 8.85
N MET A 176 5.40 -5.67 7.76
CA MET A 176 4.64 -6.82 7.28
C MET A 176 5.11 -7.16 5.88
N ARG A 177 5.39 -8.42 5.64
CA ARG A 177 5.88 -8.90 4.36
C ARG A 177 5.12 -10.16 3.97
N PHE A 178 4.43 -10.11 2.85
CA PHE A 178 3.54 -11.18 2.44
C PHE A 178 3.33 -11.22 0.93
N ILE A 179 2.92 -12.39 0.45
CA ILE A 179 2.64 -12.66 -0.95
C ILE A 179 1.13 -12.66 -1.16
N VAL A 180 0.67 -11.89 -2.17
CA VAL A 180 -0.72 -11.84 -2.62
C VAL A 180 -0.80 -12.37 -4.05
N GLU A 181 -1.78 -13.23 -4.31
CA GLU A 181 -2.06 -13.75 -5.65
C GLU A 181 -3.25 -13.02 -6.29
N GLY A 182 -3.19 -12.86 -7.61
CA GLY A 182 -4.28 -12.28 -8.39
C GLY A 182 -5.50 -13.21 -8.55
N ASP A 183 -6.57 -12.67 -9.13
CA ASP A 183 -7.82 -13.39 -9.35
C ASP A 183 -7.67 -14.55 -10.34
N ASP A 184 -6.61 -14.56 -11.15
CA ASP A 184 -6.22 -15.67 -12.03
C ASP A 184 -5.73 -16.89 -11.26
N ARG A 185 -5.35 -16.72 -9.99
CA ARG A 185 -4.97 -17.80 -9.07
C ARG A 185 -5.95 -17.84 -7.91
N ARG A 186 -6.74 -18.88 -7.83
CA ARG A 186 -7.72 -19.04 -6.77
C ARG A 186 -7.09 -19.70 -5.56
N GLY A 187 -7.16 -19.04 -4.44
CA GLY A 187 -6.60 -19.59 -3.22
C GLY A 187 -6.75 -18.64 -2.03
N PRO A 188 -6.26 -19.03 -0.87
CA PRO A 188 -6.30 -18.20 0.33
C PRO A 188 -5.44 -16.93 0.20
N ASN A 189 -4.49 -16.90 -0.73
CA ASN A 189 -3.60 -15.76 -0.98
C ASN A 189 -4.24 -14.68 -1.87
N ASN A 190 -5.42 -14.95 -2.44
CA ASN A 190 -6.17 -13.98 -3.20
C ASN A 190 -6.82 -12.98 -2.23
N ALA A 191 -6.12 -11.91 -1.91
CA ALA A 191 -6.46 -10.95 -0.87
C ALA A 191 -6.59 -9.52 -1.39
N GLY A 192 -7.46 -8.76 -0.75
CA GLY A 192 -7.44 -7.31 -0.79
C GLY A 192 -6.60 -6.76 0.36
N VAL A 193 -5.93 -5.65 0.12
CA VAL A 193 -5.03 -5.00 1.09
C VAL A 193 -5.45 -3.55 1.27
N VAL A 194 -5.67 -3.12 2.52
CA VAL A 194 -5.88 -1.70 2.85
C VAL A 194 -4.65 -1.20 3.61
N ILE A 195 -4.12 -0.08 3.17
CA ILE A 195 -2.90 0.52 3.70
C ILE A 195 -3.22 1.91 4.24
N PRO A 196 -3.00 2.17 5.54
CA PRO A 196 -3.25 3.47 6.14
C PRO A 196 -2.13 4.47 5.82
N PRO A 197 -2.40 5.78 5.92
CA PRO A 197 -1.37 6.79 5.80
C PRO A 197 -0.24 6.61 6.83
N GLY A 198 0.97 7.00 6.45
CA GLY A 198 2.18 6.82 7.26
C GLY A 198 2.76 5.41 7.24
N VAL A 199 2.15 4.51 6.48
CA VAL A 199 2.70 3.18 6.22
C VAL A 199 3.32 3.15 4.82
N ALA A 200 4.63 3.02 4.80
CA ALA A 200 5.38 2.87 3.55
C ALA A 200 5.12 1.50 2.93
N HIS A 201 4.94 1.44 1.61
CA HIS A 201 4.61 0.21 0.93
C HIS A 201 5.39 0.04 -0.38
N ALA A 202 5.88 -1.17 -0.58
CA ALA A 202 6.57 -1.60 -1.79
C ALA A 202 5.97 -2.89 -2.32
N LEU A 203 6.09 -3.08 -3.62
CA LEU A 203 5.55 -4.20 -4.38
C LEU A 203 6.65 -4.80 -5.24
N ARG A 204 6.75 -6.13 -5.31
CA ARG A 204 7.59 -6.84 -6.27
C ARG A 204 6.76 -7.90 -6.98
N VAL A 205 6.84 -7.91 -8.31
CA VAL A 205 6.16 -8.93 -9.12
C VAL A 205 6.99 -10.21 -9.13
N GLU A 206 6.40 -11.27 -8.63
CA GLU A 206 7.01 -12.58 -8.55
C GLU A 206 6.72 -13.43 -9.81
N GLY A 207 7.70 -14.26 -10.18
CA GLY A 207 7.57 -15.15 -11.31
C GLY A 207 7.70 -14.47 -12.67
N SER A 208 7.10 -15.08 -13.71
CA SER A 208 7.23 -14.68 -15.10
C SER A 208 5.97 -14.04 -15.70
N THR A 209 4.93 -13.84 -14.88
CA THR A 209 3.66 -13.23 -15.31
C THR A 209 3.57 -11.81 -14.75
N ASP A 210 3.18 -10.86 -15.61
CA ASP A 210 2.92 -9.50 -15.17
C ASP A 210 1.81 -9.45 -14.14
N ALA A 211 1.90 -8.54 -13.20
CA ALA A 211 0.81 -8.27 -12.28
C ALA A 211 -0.08 -7.13 -12.79
N ILE A 212 -1.39 -7.29 -12.61
CA ILE A 212 -2.38 -6.25 -12.85
C ILE A 212 -3.06 -5.96 -11.52
N MET A 213 -2.93 -4.71 -11.08
CA MET A 213 -3.51 -4.20 -9.85
C MET A 213 -4.64 -3.23 -10.17
N VAL A 214 -5.74 -3.34 -9.43
CA VAL A 214 -6.78 -2.31 -9.32
C VAL A 214 -6.67 -1.74 -7.92
N TYR A 215 -6.62 -0.44 -7.79
CA TYR A 215 -6.55 0.19 -6.48
C TYR A 215 -7.47 1.40 -6.38
N GLY A 216 -7.99 1.60 -5.18
CA GLY A 216 -8.80 2.76 -4.83
C GLY A 216 -8.09 3.59 -3.77
N THR A 217 -8.15 4.91 -3.90
CA THR A 217 -7.58 5.85 -2.94
C THR A 217 -8.67 6.71 -2.31
N SER A 218 -8.57 7.00 -1.02
CA SER A 218 -9.56 7.81 -0.29
C SER A 218 -9.55 9.28 -0.69
N THR A 219 -8.47 9.74 -1.33
CA THR A 219 -8.32 11.09 -1.89
C THR A 219 -8.05 10.98 -3.39
N GLN A 220 -8.19 12.07 -4.12
CA GLN A 220 -7.61 12.16 -5.46
C GLN A 220 -6.10 12.35 -5.36
N PHE A 221 -5.38 11.89 -6.38
CA PHE A 221 -3.94 12.07 -6.45
C PHE A 221 -3.54 13.54 -6.35
N ASP A 222 -2.64 13.82 -5.41
CA ASP A 222 -2.02 15.13 -5.24
C ASP A 222 -0.51 14.92 -5.01
N PRO A 223 0.35 15.41 -5.92
CA PRO A 223 1.79 15.23 -5.81
C PRO A 223 2.41 15.85 -4.55
N ALA A 224 1.71 16.76 -3.86
CA ALA A 224 2.15 17.31 -2.58
C ALA A 224 2.03 16.31 -1.42
N PHE A 225 1.21 15.29 -1.58
CA PHE A 225 0.97 14.23 -0.58
C PHE A 225 1.46 12.86 -1.04
N GLU A 226 2.25 12.81 -2.09
CA GLU A 226 2.92 11.61 -2.59
C GLU A 226 4.39 11.63 -2.18
N GLY A 227 4.82 10.66 -1.39
CA GLY A 227 6.21 10.51 -0.96
C GLY A 227 6.83 9.20 -1.42
N ARG A 228 8.15 9.22 -1.66
CA ARG A 228 8.94 8.05 -2.01
C ARG A 228 10.16 8.01 -1.10
N ILE A 229 10.30 6.96 -0.30
CA ILE A 229 11.37 6.80 0.70
C ILE A 229 12.41 5.74 0.32
N ALA A 230 12.26 5.11 -0.81
CA ALA A 230 13.25 4.25 -1.44
C ALA A 230 13.00 4.15 -2.93
N ASP A 231 13.94 3.52 -3.60
CA ASP A 231 14.00 3.45 -5.04
C ASP A 231 12.86 2.66 -5.66
N ASP A 232 12.28 3.26 -6.65
CA ASP A 232 11.52 2.55 -7.67
C ASP A 232 12.49 1.92 -8.66
N VAL A 233 12.45 0.61 -8.82
CA VAL A 233 13.06 -0.05 -9.97
C VAL A 233 12.13 0.15 -11.20
N GLU A 234 11.62 1.35 -11.36
CA GLU A 234 10.83 1.76 -12.53
C GLU A 234 11.68 1.90 -13.80
N ARG A 235 13.00 1.72 -13.68
CA ARG A 235 13.94 1.78 -14.82
C ARG A 235 14.22 0.43 -15.48
N ALA A 236 13.40 -0.58 -15.23
CA ALA A 236 13.38 -1.72 -16.13
C ALA A 236 13.10 -1.21 -17.55
N PRO A 237 13.79 -1.72 -18.58
CA PRO A 237 13.52 -1.28 -19.94
C PRO A 237 12.03 -1.44 -20.24
N LEU A 238 11.42 -0.35 -20.73
CA LEU A 238 10.01 -0.39 -21.11
C LEU A 238 9.83 -1.39 -22.25
N PRO A 239 8.76 -2.18 -22.22
CA PRO A 239 8.41 -3.01 -23.38
C PRO A 239 8.27 -2.13 -24.64
N PRO A 240 8.72 -2.58 -25.82
CA PRO A 240 8.71 -1.79 -27.05
C PRO A 240 7.33 -1.21 -27.40
N GLU A 241 6.25 -1.89 -27.03
CA GLU A 241 4.88 -1.44 -27.25
C GLU A 241 4.54 -0.18 -26.45
N TRP A 242 5.22 0.08 -25.33
CA TRP A 242 5.00 1.27 -24.50
C TRP A 242 5.79 2.48 -24.96
N GLU A 243 6.91 2.29 -25.65
CA GLU A 243 7.69 3.39 -26.21
C GLU A 243 6.87 4.21 -27.20
N ARG A 244 5.95 3.56 -27.92
CA ARG A 244 5.03 4.25 -28.84
C ARG A 244 4.08 5.22 -28.15
N TYR A 245 3.61 4.89 -26.96
CA TYR A 245 2.70 5.75 -26.18
C TYR A 245 3.42 6.93 -25.56
N LEU A 246 4.68 6.77 -25.15
CA LEU A 246 5.47 7.85 -24.58
C LEU A 246 5.98 8.83 -25.64
N SER A 247 6.23 8.38 -26.85
CA SER A 247 6.66 9.24 -27.96
C SER A 247 5.54 10.09 -28.55
N SER A 248 4.28 9.71 -28.38
CA SER A 248 3.10 10.45 -28.86
C SER A 248 2.57 11.50 -27.85
N ALA A 249 3.13 11.55 -26.63
CA ALA A 249 2.72 12.47 -25.57
C ALA A 249 3.60 13.73 -25.44
N LYS A 250 4.46 14.01 -26.45
CA LYS A 250 5.28 15.24 -26.53
C LYS A 250 4.68 16.27 -27.44
#